data_9f776f0e291c12e30a23a565e43b92a6
#
_entry.id   9f776f0e291c12e30a23a565e43b92a6
#
_cell.length_a   1.000
_cell.length_b   1.000
_cell.length_c   1.000
_cell.angle_alpha   90.00
_cell.angle_beta   90.00
_cell.angle_gamma   90.00
#
_symmetry.space_group_name_H-M   'P 1'
#
loop_
_entity.id
_entity.type
_entity.pdbx_description
1 polymer ?
#
loop_
_entity_poly.entity_id
_entity_poly.type
_entity_poly.pdbx_seq_one_letter_code
_entity_poly.pdbx_strand_id
1 'polypeptide(L)'
;KYNIAKTIIHSDYRFSYESAQDIIENKKGPLYDELAFLKKTSVFLRKRREKNGSLNFGGSEVKFVLDEKNNPVDVYFKKSLSTNYLIEEFMLLANKTVAKHIGFSKKIPFPFLYRVHDLPNVDKIISLISIVQNLGFSIDNTSPKSLSKSLNNIIENLNGKTEQHMIEILIIQSMAKAIYTTKNIGHYGLGFDFYTHFTSPIRRYPDLIIHRLLEKYLTGGSASQIDKLEEVCKHCSEMEKKASAAERDSIKYMQVKFLEKKVGESFVGVISGVKEWGLYVELDENKCEGLVKISSIKNDHYIYNEKTHSIIGFRTKIKYVLGQKVKIKIKNSNLEKRQLDFILV
;
A
#
# COMPACT_ATOMS: atom_id res chain seq x y z
N LYS A 1 -1.30 23.79 -19.33
CA LYS A 1 -0.21 24.76 -19.18
C LYS A 1 -0.02 24.99 -17.67
N TYR A 2 1.23 24.99 -17.18
CA TYR A 2 1.57 25.19 -15.77
C TYR A 2 2.77 26.16 -15.68
N ASN A 3 2.96 26.75 -14.52
CA ASN A 3 4.14 27.54 -14.15
C ASN A 3 4.71 26.98 -12.85
N ILE A 4 6.04 27.03 -12.69
CA ILE A 4 6.74 26.65 -11.47
C ILE A 4 7.53 27.87 -11.00
N ALA A 5 7.24 28.34 -9.81
CA ALA A 5 7.87 29.51 -9.23
C ALA A 5 7.97 29.37 -7.71
N LYS A 6 8.93 30.07 -7.12
CA LYS A 6 8.98 30.25 -5.67
C LYS A 6 7.96 31.31 -5.28
N THR A 7 7.09 30.99 -4.33
CA THR A 7 5.96 31.83 -3.92
C THR A 7 5.93 32.03 -2.43
N ILE A 8 5.30 33.11 -2.00
CA ILE A 8 4.87 33.31 -0.62
C ILE A 8 3.37 33.06 -0.60
N ILE A 9 2.91 32.24 0.34
CA ILE A 9 1.50 31.88 0.46
C ILE A 9 0.91 32.46 1.74
N HIS A 10 -0.39 32.74 1.70
CA HIS A 10 -1.22 33.06 2.85
C HIS A 10 -2.35 32.03 2.89
N SER A 11 -2.64 31.48 4.07
CA SER A 11 -3.70 30.48 4.23
C SER A 11 -4.99 31.19 4.68
N ASP A 12 -6.01 31.20 3.82
CA ASP A 12 -7.29 31.83 4.13
C ASP A 12 -8.16 30.94 5.03
N TYR A 13 -8.04 29.61 4.88
CA TYR A 13 -8.80 28.65 5.67
C TYR A 13 -8.07 27.32 5.82
N ARG A 14 -8.24 26.68 6.98
CA ARG A 14 -7.65 25.37 7.27
C ARG A 14 -8.74 24.35 7.59
N PHE A 15 -8.81 23.29 6.82
CA PHE A 15 -9.75 22.18 6.99
C PHE A 15 -9.08 20.93 7.57
N SER A 16 -9.82 20.16 8.38
CA SER A 16 -9.56 18.73 8.51
C SER A 16 -10.19 17.98 7.32
N TYR A 17 -9.79 16.72 7.09
CA TYR A 17 -10.42 15.91 6.04
C TYR A 17 -11.91 15.71 6.31
N GLU A 18 -12.28 15.50 7.57
CA GLU A 18 -13.63 15.29 8.03
C GLU A 18 -14.48 16.56 7.81
N SER A 19 -14.01 17.72 8.25
CA SER A 19 -14.74 18.98 8.08
C SER A 19 -14.94 19.37 6.62
N ALA A 20 -13.94 19.14 5.78
CA ALA A 20 -14.07 19.36 4.34
C ALA A 20 -15.04 18.35 3.70
N GLN A 21 -15.06 17.09 4.17
CA GLN A 21 -16.01 16.07 3.73
C GLN A 21 -17.44 16.48 4.04
N ASP A 22 -17.70 16.90 5.27
CA ASP A 22 -19.03 17.36 5.72
C ASP A 22 -19.56 18.54 4.90
N ILE A 23 -18.68 19.53 4.61
CA ILE A 23 -19.04 20.68 3.76
C ILE A 23 -19.43 20.20 2.35
N ILE A 24 -18.69 19.27 1.76
CA ILE A 24 -18.96 18.75 0.44
C ILE A 24 -20.27 17.95 0.41
N GLU A 25 -20.54 17.15 1.43
CA GLU A 25 -21.75 16.30 1.51
C GLU A 25 -23.01 17.12 1.78
N ASN A 26 -22.93 18.05 2.74
CA ASN A 26 -24.04 18.93 3.11
C ASN A 26 -24.25 20.09 2.11
N LYS A 27 -23.34 20.28 1.16
CA LYS A 27 -23.37 21.37 0.15
C LYS A 27 -23.48 22.74 0.77
N LYS A 28 -22.90 22.95 1.95
CA LYS A 28 -23.01 24.20 2.71
C LYS A 28 -21.77 24.38 3.62
N GLY A 29 -21.22 25.57 3.62
CA GLY A 29 -20.09 25.93 4.49
C GLY A 29 -19.06 26.81 3.78
N PRO A 30 -17.97 27.18 4.46
CA PRO A 30 -16.93 28.03 3.88
C PRO A 30 -16.27 27.33 2.70
N LEU A 31 -16.05 28.05 1.60
CA LEU A 31 -15.35 27.60 0.39
C LEU A 31 -15.97 26.32 -0.23
N TYR A 32 -17.31 26.17 -0.13
CA TYR A 32 -18.00 24.98 -0.67
C TYR A 32 -17.79 24.84 -2.18
N ASP A 33 -17.91 25.94 -2.93
CA ASP A 33 -17.81 25.90 -4.41
C ASP A 33 -16.41 25.48 -4.85
N GLU A 34 -15.38 25.97 -4.19
CA GLU A 34 -13.98 25.61 -4.42
C GLU A 34 -13.73 24.13 -4.09
N LEU A 35 -14.20 23.67 -2.93
CA LEU A 35 -14.06 22.27 -2.52
C LEU A 35 -14.80 21.34 -3.46
N ALA A 36 -16.01 21.70 -3.91
CA ALA A 36 -16.79 20.91 -4.87
C ALA A 36 -16.10 20.85 -6.24
N PHE A 37 -15.55 21.96 -6.71
CA PHE A 37 -14.78 22.02 -7.96
C PHE A 37 -13.51 21.16 -7.88
N LEU A 38 -12.74 21.27 -6.79
CA LEU A 38 -11.54 20.48 -6.57
C LEU A 38 -11.86 18.98 -6.47
N LYS A 39 -12.95 18.59 -5.79
CA LYS A 39 -13.44 17.21 -5.76
C LYS A 39 -13.76 16.69 -7.16
N LYS A 40 -14.51 17.44 -7.95
CA LYS A 40 -14.84 17.06 -9.34
C LYS A 40 -13.57 16.85 -10.18
N THR A 41 -12.61 17.75 -10.02
CA THR A 41 -11.31 17.67 -10.71
C THR A 41 -10.51 16.44 -10.27
N SER A 42 -10.46 16.15 -8.98
CA SER A 42 -9.75 14.97 -8.46
C SER A 42 -10.33 13.65 -8.98
N VAL A 43 -11.67 13.55 -9.05
CA VAL A 43 -12.36 12.39 -9.66
C VAL A 43 -11.98 12.22 -11.13
N PHE A 44 -11.90 13.31 -11.88
CA PHE A 44 -11.44 13.26 -13.28
C PHE A 44 -9.97 12.80 -13.39
N LEU A 45 -9.08 13.33 -12.55
CA LEU A 45 -7.67 12.94 -12.52
C LEU A 45 -7.50 11.46 -12.19
N ARG A 46 -8.23 10.95 -11.19
CA ARG A 46 -8.21 9.54 -10.79
C ARG A 46 -8.68 8.64 -11.93
N LYS A 47 -9.82 8.91 -12.53
CA LYS A 47 -10.34 8.14 -13.69
C LYS A 47 -9.33 8.12 -14.85
N ARG A 48 -8.67 9.25 -15.11
CA ARG A 48 -7.62 9.33 -16.14
C ARG A 48 -6.40 8.46 -15.78
N ARG A 49 -6.00 8.43 -14.52
CA ARG A 49 -4.90 7.61 -14.02
C ARG A 49 -5.23 6.12 -14.15
N GLU A 50 -6.41 5.71 -13.72
CA GLU A 50 -6.93 4.34 -13.85
C GLU A 50 -6.96 3.88 -15.31
N LYS A 51 -7.46 4.72 -16.21
CA LYS A 51 -7.45 4.47 -17.67
C LYS A 51 -6.03 4.31 -18.24
N ASN A 52 -5.04 4.92 -17.60
CA ASN A 52 -3.62 4.79 -17.99
C ASN A 52 -2.94 3.57 -17.35
N GLY A 53 -3.63 2.76 -16.56
CA GLY A 53 -3.12 1.50 -16.01
C GLY A 53 -2.61 1.63 -14.58
N SER A 54 -3.04 2.63 -13.79
CA SER A 54 -2.72 2.62 -12.37
C SER A 54 -3.47 1.50 -11.66
N LEU A 55 -2.81 0.86 -10.71
CA LEU A 55 -3.43 -0.11 -9.82
C LEU A 55 -4.20 0.59 -8.71
N ASN A 56 -5.34 0.04 -8.35
CA ASN A 56 -6.27 0.61 -7.37
C ASN A 56 -6.50 -0.40 -6.25
N PHE A 57 -5.72 -0.33 -5.20
CA PHE A 57 -5.93 -1.15 -4.01
C PHE A 57 -6.78 -0.37 -3.01
N GLY A 58 -7.90 -0.96 -2.58
CA GLY A 58 -8.64 -0.50 -1.41
C GLY A 58 -7.85 -0.84 -0.15
N GLY A 59 -7.94 -0.01 0.87
CA GLY A 59 -7.31 -0.31 2.16
C GLY A 59 -7.99 0.46 3.28
N SER A 60 -8.20 -0.21 4.41
CA SER A 60 -8.52 0.44 5.68
C SER A 60 -7.29 0.39 6.56
N GLU A 61 -6.93 1.51 7.14
CA GLU A 61 -5.80 1.60 8.07
C GLU A 61 -6.26 1.20 9.47
N VAL A 62 -5.58 0.23 10.06
CA VAL A 62 -5.84 -0.18 11.45
C VAL A 62 -5.26 0.86 12.40
N LYS A 63 -6.08 1.38 13.30
CA LYS A 63 -5.70 2.32 14.35
C LYS A 63 -6.13 1.80 15.71
N PHE A 64 -5.34 2.11 16.74
CA PHE A 64 -5.63 1.75 18.12
C PHE A 64 -6.13 2.96 18.91
N VAL A 65 -7.18 2.75 19.70
CA VAL A 65 -7.56 3.68 20.77
C VAL A 65 -6.65 3.39 21.97
N LEU A 66 -6.01 4.42 22.49
CA LEU A 66 -5.07 4.29 23.61
C LEU A 66 -5.69 4.87 24.88
N ASP A 67 -5.41 4.23 26.02
CA ASP A 67 -5.68 4.80 27.34
C ASP A 67 -4.64 5.88 27.73
N GLU A 68 -4.81 6.50 28.90
CA GLU A 68 -3.90 7.51 29.43
C GLU A 68 -2.45 6.99 29.62
N LYS A 69 -2.27 5.68 29.71
CA LYS A 69 -0.97 5.00 29.84
C LYS A 69 -0.42 4.48 28.52
N ASN A 70 -0.99 4.90 27.39
CA ASN A 70 -0.66 4.45 26.04
C ASN A 70 -0.83 2.93 25.83
N ASN A 71 -1.78 2.27 26.52
CA ASN A 71 -2.14 0.90 26.23
C ASN A 71 -3.29 0.86 25.22
N PRO A 72 -3.27 -0.07 24.27
CA PRO A 72 -4.36 -0.24 23.32
C PRO A 72 -5.59 -0.83 24.05
N VAL A 73 -6.71 -0.11 23.98
CA VAL A 73 -8.00 -0.51 24.60
C VAL A 73 -9.04 -0.90 23.57
N ASP A 74 -8.93 -0.37 22.34
CA ASP A 74 -9.82 -0.70 21.23
C ASP A 74 -9.11 -0.55 19.89
N VAL A 75 -9.73 -1.09 18.83
CA VAL A 75 -9.24 -1.05 17.44
C VAL A 75 -10.33 -0.49 16.54
N TYR A 76 -9.98 0.48 15.70
CA TYR A 76 -10.89 0.99 14.70
C TYR A 76 -10.24 1.06 13.31
N PHE A 77 -11.08 1.01 12.29
CA PHE A 77 -10.64 1.05 10.90
C PHE A 77 -10.86 2.45 10.33
N LYS A 78 -9.77 3.13 10.04
CA LYS A 78 -9.82 4.42 9.36
C LYS A 78 -10.02 4.19 7.87
N LYS A 79 -11.22 4.51 7.37
CA LYS A 79 -11.50 4.52 5.93
C LYS A 79 -11.04 5.84 5.32
N SER A 80 -10.47 5.77 4.11
CA SER A 80 -10.14 6.97 3.36
C SER A 80 -11.41 7.68 2.87
N LEU A 81 -11.52 8.96 3.19
CA LEU A 81 -12.62 9.82 2.74
C LEU A 81 -12.38 10.30 1.30
N SER A 82 -13.41 10.84 0.65
CA SER A 82 -13.25 11.42 -0.69
C SER A 82 -12.31 12.63 -0.69
N THR A 83 -12.19 13.33 0.43
CA THR A 83 -11.25 14.44 0.64
C THR A 83 -9.80 13.97 0.77
N ASN A 84 -9.53 12.78 1.30
CA ASN A 84 -8.19 12.19 1.25
C ASN A 84 -7.76 11.94 -0.21
N TYR A 85 -8.64 11.34 -1.01
CA TYR A 85 -8.39 11.11 -2.44
C TYR A 85 -8.26 12.42 -3.24
N LEU A 86 -8.98 13.49 -2.83
CA LEU A 86 -8.83 14.81 -3.44
C LEU A 86 -7.39 15.29 -3.30
N ILE A 87 -6.86 15.31 -2.10
CA ILE A 87 -5.47 15.74 -1.83
C ILE A 87 -4.47 14.82 -2.51
N GLU A 88 -4.68 13.49 -2.44
CA GLU A 88 -3.82 12.50 -3.11
C GLU A 88 -3.66 12.79 -4.60
N GLU A 89 -4.74 13.01 -5.35
CA GLU A 89 -4.67 13.24 -6.79
C GLU A 89 -3.96 14.56 -7.14
N PHE A 90 -4.12 15.61 -6.34
CA PHE A 90 -3.36 16.86 -6.55
C PHE A 90 -1.89 16.71 -6.19
N MET A 91 -1.55 15.96 -5.13
CA MET A 91 -0.17 15.61 -4.81
C MET A 91 0.48 14.79 -5.94
N LEU A 92 -0.23 13.79 -6.48
CA LEU A 92 0.23 12.99 -7.60
C LEU A 92 0.43 13.84 -8.86
N LEU A 93 -0.49 14.78 -9.13
CA LEU A 93 -0.38 15.71 -10.24
C LEU A 93 0.87 16.60 -10.13
N ALA A 94 1.13 17.18 -8.96
CA ALA A 94 2.31 17.99 -8.70
C ALA A 94 3.60 17.19 -8.86
N ASN A 95 3.68 16.02 -8.23
CA ASN A 95 4.82 15.11 -8.30
C ASN A 95 5.16 14.71 -9.75
N LYS A 96 4.14 14.29 -10.51
CA LYS A 96 4.26 13.94 -11.93
C LYS A 96 4.70 15.13 -12.77
N THR A 97 4.13 16.31 -12.52
CA THR A 97 4.42 17.52 -13.32
C THR A 97 5.88 17.94 -13.14
N VAL A 98 6.37 17.95 -11.90
CA VAL A 98 7.78 18.29 -11.60
C VAL A 98 8.73 17.26 -12.25
N ALA A 99 8.46 15.96 -12.09
CA ALA A 99 9.28 14.92 -12.69
C ALA A 99 9.33 15.04 -14.23
N LYS A 100 8.18 15.30 -14.85
CA LYS A 100 8.07 15.49 -16.29
C LYS A 100 8.78 16.76 -16.76
N HIS A 101 8.67 17.86 -16.00
CA HIS A 101 9.30 19.15 -16.35
C HIS A 101 10.82 19.00 -16.51
N ILE A 102 11.46 18.28 -15.59
CA ILE A 102 12.90 18.03 -15.64
C ILE A 102 13.25 16.94 -16.66
N GLY A 103 12.52 15.80 -16.65
CA GLY A 103 12.82 14.65 -17.50
C GLY A 103 12.61 14.87 -19.00
N PHE A 104 11.77 15.84 -19.39
CA PHE A 104 11.56 16.24 -20.79
C PHE A 104 12.50 17.34 -21.30
N SER A 105 13.39 17.85 -20.46
CA SER A 105 14.37 18.84 -20.92
C SER A 105 15.30 18.22 -21.97
N LYS A 106 15.09 18.61 -23.22
CA LYS A 106 15.80 18.03 -24.40
C LYS A 106 17.25 18.48 -24.54
N LYS A 107 17.67 19.55 -23.84
CA LYS A 107 18.95 20.19 -24.11
C LYS A 107 20.14 19.64 -23.33
N ILE A 108 19.90 19.16 -22.07
CA ILE A 108 20.91 18.52 -21.23
C ILE A 108 20.13 17.62 -20.26
N PRO A 109 20.51 16.34 -20.07
CA PRO A 109 19.89 15.54 -19.00
C PRO A 109 20.31 16.11 -17.66
N PHE A 110 19.39 16.82 -17.02
CA PHE A 110 19.61 17.29 -15.65
C PHE A 110 19.58 16.11 -14.68
N PRO A 111 20.60 15.90 -13.86
CA PRO A 111 20.57 14.93 -12.78
C PRO A 111 19.35 15.16 -11.89
N PHE A 112 18.56 14.12 -11.67
CA PHE A 112 17.31 14.24 -10.94
C PHE A 112 17.00 12.94 -10.20
N LEU A 113 16.22 13.03 -9.11
CA LEU A 113 15.72 11.86 -8.39
C LEU A 113 14.33 11.50 -8.90
N TYR A 114 14.19 10.26 -9.30
CA TYR A 114 12.89 9.67 -9.64
C TYR A 114 12.45 8.71 -8.55
N ARG A 115 11.15 8.60 -8.35
CA ARG A 115 10.51 7.52 -7.62
C ARG A 115 10.02 6.53 -8.66
N VAL A 116 10.69 5.41 -8.77
CA VAL A 116 10.40 4.40 -9.79
C VAL A 116 9.76 3.16 -9.17
N HIS A 117 8.94 2.50 -9.96
CA HIS A 117 8.31 1.23 -9.60
C HIS A 117 8.34 0.33 -10.83
N ASP A 118 9.14 -0.71 -10.76
CA ASP A 118 9.34 -1.65 -11.86
C ASP A 118 8.11 -2.53 -12.10
N LEU A 119 8.15 -3.27 -13.20
CA LEU A 119 7.12 -4.25 -13.53
C LEU A 119 7.03 -5.34 -12.45
N PRO A 120 5.87 -6.00 -12.33
CA PRO A 120 5.70 -7.13 -11.44
C PRO A 120 6.67 -8.27 -11.77
N ASN A 121 6.98 -9.10 -10.77
CA ASN A 121 7.79 -10.30 -10.97
C ASN A 121 7.03 -11.31 -11.83
N VAL A 122 7.65 -11.74 -12.93
CA VAL A 122 7.04 -12.61 -13.96
C VAL A 122 6.59 -13.94 -13.37
N ASP A 123 7.42 -14.63 -12.57
CA ASP A 123 7.10 -15.94 -11.99
C ASP A 123 5.91 -15.86 -11.04
N LYS A 124 5.83 -14.79 -10.26
CA LYS A 124 4.68 -14.54 -9.37
C LYS A 124 3.40 -14.21 -10.13
N ILE A 125 3.51 -13.49 -11.25
CA ILE A 125 2.34 -13.25 -12.13
C ILE A 125 1.87 -14.56 -12.76
N ILE A 126 2.76 -15.43 -13.22
CA ILE A 126 2.38 -16.75 -13.75
C ILE A 126 1.64 -17.57 -12.68
N SER A 127 2.17 -17.57 -11.45
CA SER A 127 1.50 -18.24 -10.32
C SER A 127 0.12 -17.65 -10.03
N LEU A 128 0.00 -16.32 -10.05
CA LEU A 128 -1.27 -15.61 -9.87
C LEU A 128 -2.27 -15.96 -10.98
N ILE A 129 -1.83 -16.00 -12.25
CA ILE A 129 -2.68 -16.38 -13.39
C ILE A 129 -3.32 -17.76 -13.16
N SER A 130 -2.54 -18.76 -12.73
CA SER A 130 -3.05 -20.10 -12.48
C SER A 130 -4.11 -20.14 -11.36
N ILE A 131 -3.94 -19.31 -10.33
CA ILE A 131 -4.89 -19.23 -9.21
C ILE A 131 -6.20 -18.56 -9.64
N VAL A 132 -6.12 -17.41 -10.34
CA VAL A 132 -7.33 -16.69 -10.76
C VAL A 132 -8.09 -17.39 -11.88
N GLN A 133 -7.44 -18.19 -12.71
CA GLN A 133 -8.09 -19.05 -13.70
C GLN A 133 -9.01 -20.08 -13.03
N ASN A 134 -8.60 -20.65 -11.89
CA ASN A 134 -9.46 -21.56 -11.10
C ASN A 134 -10.69 -20.85 -10.51
N LEU A 135 -10.66 -19.51 -10.42
CA LEU A 135 -11.79 -18.68 -10.00
C LEU A 135 -12.62 -18.15 -11.18
N GLY A 136 -12.31 -18.58 -12.40
CA GLY A 136 -13.02 -18.18 -13.61
C GLY A 136 -12.60 -16.84 -14.22
N PHE A 137 -11.45 -16.29 -13.79
CA PHE A 137 -10.91 -15.04 -14.34
C PHE A 137 -9.75 -15.31 -15.29
N SER A 138 -9.55 -14.38 -16.23
CA SER A 138 -8.39 -14.38 -17.14
C SER A 138 -7.55 -13.11 -16.92
N ILE A 139 -6.23 -13.25 -17.06
CA ILE A 139 -5.29 -12.12 -17.03
C ILE A 139 -4.65 -12.00 -18.42
N ASP A 140 -4.79 -10.80 -19.00
CA ASP A 140 -4.04 -10.40 -20.19
C ASP A 140 -2.72 -9.76 -19.74
N ASN A 141 -1.62 -10.45 -20.00
CA ASN A 141 -0.25 -10.03 -19.69
C ASN A 141 0.57 -9.65 -20.93
N THR A 142 -0.06 -9.37 -22.06
CA THR A 142 0.60 -8.99 -23.31
C THR A 142 1.32 -7.65 -23.23
N SER A 143 0.88 -6.75 -22.37
CA SER A 143 1.52 -5.48 -22.08
C SER A 143 1.37 -5.07 -20.61
N PRO A 144 2.24 -4.19 -20.08
CA PRO A 144 2.10 -3.67 -18.71
C PRO A 144 0.73 -3.03 -18.46
N LYS A 145 0.17 -2.39 -19.45
CA LYS A 145 -1.14 -1.72 -19.35
C LYS A 145 -2.30 -2.71 -19.39
N SER A 146 -2.24 -3.75 -20.22
CA SER A 146 -3.27 -4.80 -20.25
C SER A 146 -3.26 -5.60 -18.95
N LEU A 147 -2.06 -5.90 -18.42
CA LEU A 147 -1.91 -6.55 -17.11
C LEU A 147 -2.58 -5.73 -16.00
N SER A 148 -2.25 -4.43 -15.87
CA SER A 148 -2.87 -3.57 -14.85
C SER A 148 -4.39 -3.51 -14.99
N LYS A 149 -4.91 -3.46 -16.21
CA LYS A 149 -6.35 -3.46 -16.49
C LYS A 149 -7.02 -4.75 -16.04
N SER A 150 -6.41 -5.89 -16.34
CA SER A 150 -6.90 -7.21 -15.92
C SER A 150 -6.90 -7.34 -14.40
N LEU A 151 -5.83 -6.90 -13.73
CA LEU A 151 -5.73 -6.93 -12.26
C LEU A 151 -6.80 -6.04 -11.60
N ASN A 152 -7.00 -4.81 -12.09
CA ASN A 152 -8.06 -3.93 -11.58
C ASN A 152 -9.45 -4.54 -11.76
N ASN A 153 -9.73 -5.12 -12.94
CA ASN A 153 -11.00 -5.79 -13.22
C ASN A 153 -11.26 -6.97 -12.26
N ILE A 154 -10.23 -7.74 -11.93
CA ILE A 154 -10.34 -8.83 -10.95
C ILE A 154 -10.65 -8.27 -9.56
N ILE A 155 -9.94 -7.23 -9.11
CA ILE A 155 -10.19 -6.59 -7.81
C ILE A 155 -11.63 -6.07 -7.72
N GLU A 156 -12.11 -5.40 -8.77
CA GLU A 156 -13.49 -4.87 -8.82
C GLU A 156 -14.54 -5.99 -8.78
N ASN A 157 -14.35 -7.07 -9.55
CA ASN A 157 -15.29 -8.20 -9.61
C ASN A 157 -15.29 -9.06 -8.33
N LEU A 158 -14.21 -9.01 -7.55
CA LEU A 158 -14.09 -9.70 -6.28
C LEU A 158 -14.52 -8.85 -5.08
N ASN A 159 -14.87 -7.58 -5.30
CA ASN A 159 -15.25 -6.67 -4.22
C ASN A 159 -16.40 -7.25 -3.39
N GLY A 160 -16.17 -7.40 -2.08
CA GLY A 160 -17.11 -8.00 -1.13
C GLY A 160 -17.17 -9.53 -1.13
N LYS A 161 -16.39 -10.23 -1.96
CA LYS A 161 -16.29 -11.70 -1.96
C LYS A 161 -15.20 -12.17 -1.00
N THR A 162 -15.29 -13.43 -0.59
CA THR A 162 -14.32 -14.07 0.34
C THR A 162 -12.90 -14.13 -0.22
N GLU A 163 -12.77 -14.27 -1.53
CA GLU A 163 -11.50 -14.39 -2.24
C GLU A 163 -10.78 -13.06 -2.46
N GLN A 164 -11.48 -11.93 -2.27
CA GLN A 164 -10.93 -10.59 -2.52
C GLN A 164 -9.59 -10.37 -1.81
N HIS A 165 -9.58 -10.58 -0.51
CA HIS A 165 -8.39 -10.34 0.33
C HIS A 165 -7.19 -11.20 -0.10
N MET A 166 -7.44 -12.49 -0.42
CA MET A 166 -6.42 -13.38 -0.95
C MET A 166 -5.79 -12.86 -2.23
N ILE A 167 -6.62 -12.48 -3.19
CA ILE A 167 -6.15 -12.02 -4.51
C ILE A 167 -5.41 -10.70 -4.39
N GLU A 168 -5.90 -9.77 -3.58
CA GLU A 168 -5.20 -8.49 -3.31
C GLU A 168 -3.80 -8.72 -2.72
N ILE A 169 -3.67 -9.63 -1.75
CA ILE A 169 -2.36 -9.99 -1.18
C ILE A 169 -1.43 -10.56 -2.25
N LEU A 170 -1.90 -11.50 -3.07
CA LEU A 170 -1.10 -12.13 -4.11
C LEU A 170 -0.66 -11.10 -5.17
N ILE A 171 -1.55 -10.19 -5.56
CA ILE A 171 -1.21 -9.10 -6.48
C ILE A 171 -0.12 -8.22 -5.84
N ILE A 172 -0.29 -7.77 -4.59
CA ILE A 172 0.70 -6.94 -3.89
C ILE A 172 2.04 -7.66 -3.76
N GLN A 173 2.04 -8.94 -3.45
CA GLN A 173 3.27 -9.75 -3.33
C GLN A 173 3.98 -9.96 -4.68
N SER A 174 3.28 -9.86 -5.80
CA SER A 174 3.86 -9.92 -7.13
C SER A 174 4.53 -8.62 -7.55
N MET A 175 4.18 -7.50 -6.91
CA MET A 175 4.71 -6.18 -7.26
C MET A 175 6.16 -6.00 -6.82
N ALA A 176 6.93 -5.30 -7.64
CA ALA A 176 8.24 -4.78 -7.25
C ALA A 176 8.08 -3.73 -6.13
N LYS A 177 9.16 -3.45 -5.39
CA LYS A 177 9.15 -2.33 -4.45
C LYS A 177 9.57 -1.06 -5.18
N ALA A 178 8.85 0.03 -4.95
CA ALA A 178 9.27 1.33 -5.44
C ALA A 178 10.57 1.77 -4.74
N ILE A 179 11.47 2.39 -5.50
CA ILE A 179 12.77 2.88 -5.03
C ILE A 179 13.03 4.29 -5.54
N TYR A 180 14.02 4.97 -4.95
CA TYR A 180 14.59 6.19 -5.50
C TYR A 180 15.82 5.85 -6.35
N THR A 181 15.97 6.51 -7.49
CA THR A 181 17.13 6.38 -8.39
C THR A 181 17.20 7.60 -9.31
N THR A 182 18.37 7.82 -9.89
CA THR A 182 18.57 8.83 -10.94
C THR A 182 18.13 8.34 -12.32
N LYS A 183 17.88 7.03 -12.48
CA LYS A 183 17.43 6.40 -13.73
C LYS A 183 15.92 6.29 -13.77
N ASN A 184 15.28 7.00 -14.68
CA ASN A 184 13.83 6.91 -14.85
C ASN A 184 13.45 5.65 -15.63
N ILE A 185 12.70 4.76 -14.99
CA ILE A 185 12.04 3.60 -15.61
C ILE A 185 10.52 3.69 -15.54
N GLY A 186 9.98 4.83 -15.10
CA GLY A 186 8.56 5.01 -14.84
C GLY A 186 8.10 4.45 -13.49
N HIS A 187 6.81 4.55 -13.24
CA HIS A 187 6.17 4.04 -12.02
C HIS A 187 4.96 3.20 -12.38
N TYR A 188 5.16 1.88 -12.51
CA TYR A 188 4.14 0.92 -12.96
C TYR A 188 2.84 1.03 -12.14
N GLY A 189 2.90 0.94 -10.82
CA GLY A 189 1.72 0.95 -9.95
C GLY A 189 0.86 2.22 -10.07
N LEU A 190 1.44 3.37 -10.50
CA LEU A 190 0.72 4.62 -10.74
C LEU A 190 0.38 4.86 -12.21
N GLY A 191 0.91 4.07 -13.15
CA GLY A 191 0.74 4.28 -14.57
C GLY A 191 1.36 5.59 -15.08
N PHE A 192 2.53 5.96 -14.55
CA PHE A 192 3.24 7.20 -14.89
C PHE A 192 4.60 6.91 -15.52
N ASP A 193 4.91 7.58 -16.65
CA ASP A 193 6.22 7.52 -17.30
C ASP A 193 7.29 8.30 -16.52
N PHE A 194 6.89 9.36 -15.83
CA PHE A 194 7.75 10.20 -14.99
C PHE A 194 7.08 10.42 -13.65
N TYR A 195 7.80 10.10 -12.58
CA TYR A 195 7.29 10.32 -11.23
C TYR A 195 8.42 10.59 -10.24
N THR A 196 8.17 11.45 -9.29
CA THR A 196 9.04 11.74 -8.16
C THR A 196 8.22 12.10 -6.93
N HIS A 197 8.85 12.21 -5.80
CA HIS A 197 8.25 12.74 -4.58
C HIS A 197 8.68 14.19 -4.38
N PHE A 198 7.73 15.13 -4.40
CA PHE A 198 7.98 16.56 -4.30
C PHE A 198 7.15 17.24 -3.21
N THR A 199 6.00 16.68 -2.87
CA THR A 199 4.95 17.35 -2.06
C THR A 199 5.14 17.25 -0.55
N SER A 200 6.20 16.61 -0.04
CA SER A 200 6.39 16.42 1.42
C SER A 200 7.84 16.67 1.89
N PRO A 201 8.43 17.87 1.63
CA PRO A 201 9.83 18.12 1.93
C PRO A 201 10.15 18.22 3.44
N ILE A 202 9.15 18.41 4.30
CA ILE A 202 9.35 18.45 5.77
C ILE A 202 9.70 17.06 6.33
N ARG A 203 9.15 15.98 5.76
CA ARG A 203 9.28 14.62 6.27
C ARG A 203 10.01 13.65 5.34
N ARG A 204 10.26 14.03 4.09
CA ARG A 204 10.99 13.20 3.13
C ARG A 204 12.19 13.96 2.56
N TYR A 205 13.36 13.45 2.82
CA TYR A 205 14.62 14.03 2.34
C TYR A 205 14.72 14.10 0.80
N PRO A 206 14.27 13.08 0.03
CA PRO A 206 14.23 13.20 -1.43
C PRO A 206 13.46 14.41 -1.94
N ASP A 207 12.30 14.71 -1.35
CA ASP A 207 11.50 15.88 -1.72
C ASP A 207 12.28 17.18 -1.52
N LEU A 208 13.00 17.31 -0.39
CA LEU A 208 13.83 18.49 -0.11
C LEU A 208 14.95 18.66 -1.14
N ILE A 209 15.60 17.56 -1.53
CA ILE A 209 16.64 17.59 -2.57
C ILE A 209 16.04 18.05 -3.90
N ILE A 210 14.85 17.53 -4.25
CA ILE A 210 14.16 17.88 -5.49
C ILE A 210 13.79 19.37 -5.52
N HIS A 211 13.32 19.95 -4.40
CA HIS A 211 13.08 21.38 -4.30
C HIS A 211 14.36 22.18 -4.59
N ARG A 212 15.49 21.80 -4.02
CA ARG A 212 16.79 22.46 -4.22
C ARG A 212 17.28 22.33 -5.66
N LEU A 213 17.16 21.15 -6.25
CA LEU A 213 17.53 20.93 -7.65
C LEU A 213 16.64 21.73 -8.60
N LEU A 214 15.33 21.71 -8.37
CA LEU A 214 14.36 22.44 -9.17
C LEU A 214 14.63 23.94 -9.14
N GLU A 215 14.84 24.54 -7.95
CA GLU A 215 15.20 25.95 -7.80
C GLU A 215 16.49 26.28 -8.58
N LYS A 216 17.52 25.44 -8.44
CA LYS A 216 18.79 25.61 -9.16
C LYS A 216 18.61 25.57 -10.68
N TYR A 217 17.79 24.66 -11.20
CA TYR A 217 17.55 24.53 -12.64
C TYR A 217 16.69 25.66 -13.21
N LEU A 218 15.72 26.14 -12.43
CA LEU A 218 14.90 27.30 -12.84
C LEU A 218 15.70 28.60 -12.91
N THR A 219 16.78 28.72 -12.13
CA THR A 219 17.70 29.88 -12.14
C THR A 219 18.88 29.73 -13.12
N GLY A 220 18.86 28.71 -13.98
CA GLY A 220 19.88 28.47 -14.99
C GLY A 220 21.14 27.75 -14.52
N GLY A 221 21.15 27.26 -13.27
CA GLY A 221 22.25 26.46 -12.74
C GLY A 221 22.21 24.99 -13.23
N SER A 222 23.34 24.29 -13.10
CA SER A 222 23.44 22.85 -13.39
C SER A 222 23.92 22.06 -12.18
N ALA A 223 23.50 20.80 -12.04
CA ALA A 223 24.06 19.87 -11.05
C ALA A 223 25.09 18.97 -11.73
N SER A 224 26.26 18.81 -11.12
CA SER A 224 27.42 18.19 -11.75
C SER A 224 27.80 16.80 -11.21
N GLN A 225 27.07 16.23 -10.24
CA GLN A 225 27.49 15.01 -9.55
C GLN A 225 26.37 13.97 -9.48
N ILE A 226 26.16 13.25 -10.59
CA ILE A 226 25.13 12.20 -10.71
C ILE A 226 25.42 11.05 -9.73
N ASP A 227 26.68 10.64 -9.57
CA ASP A 227 27.05 9.49 -8.72
C ASP A 227 26.70 9.73 -7.25
N LYS A 228 27.00 10.91 -6.72
CA LYS A 228 26.60 11.28 -5.36
C LYS A 228 25.09 11.31 -5.18
N LEU A 229 24.35 11.70 -6.22
CA LEU A 229 22.90 11.73 -6.17
C LEU A 229 22.32 10.30 -6.14
N GLU A 230 22.93 9.37 -6.87
CA GLU A 230 22.51 7.96 -6.84
C GLU A 230 22.81 7.30 -5.48
N GLU A 231 23.93 7.62 -4.83
CA GLU A 231 24.20 7.19 -3.46
C GLU A 231 23.15 7.69 -2.47
N VAL A 232 22.73 8.95 -2.59
CA VAL A 232 21.64 9.51 -1.80
C VAL A 232 20.32 8.79 -2.08
N CYS A 233 20.01 8.45 -3.32
CA CYS A 233 18.82 7.68 -3.69
C CYS A 233 18.81 6.30 -3.01
N LYS A 234 19.94 5.59 -3.05
CA LYS A 234 20.09 4.29 -2.36
C LYS A 234 19.86 4.43 -0.85
N HIS A 235 20.55 5.39 -0.22
CA HIS A 235 20.39 5.66 1.21
C HIS A 235 18.94 5.98 1.58
N CYS A 236 18.25 6.86 0.83
CA CYS A 236 16.86 7.19 1.07
C CYS A 236 15.94 5.97 0.95
N SER A 237 16.19 5.11 -0.05
CA SER A 237 15.42 3.87 -0.24
C SER A 237 15.63 2.88 0.91
N GLU A 238 16.84 2.79 1.46
CA GLU A 238 17.15 1.96 2.63
C GLU A 238 16.49 2.50 3.90
N MET A 239 16.55 3.81 4.13
CA MET A 239 15.91 4.44 5.27
C MET A 239 14.38 4.31 5.22
N GLU A 240 13.78 4.41 4.04
CA GLU A 240 12.35 4.15 3.86
C GLU A 240 11.97 2.70 4.19
N LYS A 241 12.79 1.72 3.76
CA LYS A 241 12.60 0.31 4.14
C LYS A 241 12.66 0.12 5.66
N LYS A 242 13.65 0.76 6.31
CA LYS A 242 13.82 0.71 7.77
C LYS A 242 12.65 1.37 8.50
N ALA A 243 12.19 2.53 8.05
CA ALA A 243 11.02 3.22 8.61
C ALA A 243 9.75 2.38 8.48
N SER A 244 9.50 1.81 7.29
CA SER A 244 8.34 0.94 7.07
C SER A 244 8.40 -0.37 7.87
N ALA A 245 9.60 -0.89 8.14
CA ALA A 245 9.77 -2.04 9.03
C ALA A 245 9.44 -1.67 10.48
N ALA A 246 9.96 -0.53 10.96
CA ALA A 246 9.69 -0.04 12.30
C ALA A 246 8.19 0.25 12.53
N GLU A 247 7.50 0.82 11.52
CA GLU A 247 6.06 1.04 11.56
C GLU A 247 5.27 -0.27 11.70
N ARG A 248 5.59 -1.27 10.86
CA ARG A 248 4.97 -2.60 10.96
C ARG A 248 5.24 -3.26 12.31
N ASP A 249 6.45 -3.15 12.81
CA ASP A 249 6.84 -3.68 14.12
C ASP A 249 6.10 -3.00 15.27
N SER A 250 5.87 -1.69 15.18
CA SER A 250 5.06 -0.93 16.14
C SER A 250 3.59 -1.37 16.11
N ILE A 251 3.01 -1.51 14.92
CA ILE A 251 1.64 -2.03 14.76
C ILE A 251 1.53 -3.44 15.35
N LYS A 252 2.49 -4.31 15.05
CA LYS A 252 2.52 -5.67 15.56
C LYS A 252 2.64 -5.71 17.08
N TYR A 253 3.47 -4.85 17.66
CA TYR A 253 3.57 -4.71 19.11
C TYR A 253 2.21 -4.34 19.74
N MET A 254 1.52 -3.35 19.16
CA MET A 254 0.20 -2.94 19.64
C MET A 254 -0.86 -4.03 19.47
N GLN A 255 -0.83 -4.80 18.38
CA GLN A 255 -1.71 -5.95 18.18
C GLN A 255 -1.52 -7.02 19.28
N VAL A 256 -0.26 -7.36 19.56
CA VAL A 256 0.09 -8.36 20.58
C VAL A 256 -0.35 -7.88 21.97
N LYS A 257 -0.07 -6.60 22.30
CA LYS A 257 -0.47 -5.99 23.56
C LYS A 257 -2.00 -5.92 23.74
N PHE A 258 -2.73 -5.62 22.66
CA PHE A 258 -4.19 -5.57 22.65
C PHE A 258 -4.81 -6.95 22.94
N LEU A 259 -4.24 -8.01 22.36
CA LEU A 259 -4.75 -9.37 22.51
C LEU A 259 -4.19 -10.11 23.73
N GLU A 260 -3.23 -9.54 24.47
CA GLU A 260 -2.65 -10.16 25.66
C GLU A 260 -3.71 -10.51 26.70
N LYS A 261 -4.68 -9.62 26.93
CA LYS A 261 -5.79 -9.83 27.88
C LYS A 261 -6.88 -10.77 27.37
N LYS A 262 -6.82 -11.15 26.10
CA LYS A 262 -7.82 -12.00 25.42
C LYS A 262 -7.30 -13.42 25.16
N VAL A 263 -6.20 -13.82 25.82
CA VAL A 263 -5.69 -15.20 25.75
C VAL A 263 -6.75 -16.16 26.26
N GLY A 264 -7.04 -17.22 25.49
CA GLY A 264 -8.10 -18.19 25.77
C GLY A 264 -9.43 -17.90 25.10
N GLU A 265 -9.65 -16.72 24.54
CA GLU A 265 -10.85 -16.39 23.76
C GLU A 265 -10.76 -16.93 22.33
N SER A 266 -11.94 -17.14 21.73
CA SER A 266 -12.07 -17.66 20.36
C SER A 266 -12.57 -16.56 19.43
N PHE A 267 -11.99 -16.51 18.21
CA PHE A 267 -12.31 -15.53 17.18
C PHE A 267 -12.48 -16.21 15.82
N VAL A 268 -13.16 -15.53 14.92
CA VAL A 268 -13.20 -15.88 13.50
C VAL A 268 -12.15 -15.04 12.78
N GLY A 269 -11.43 -15.65 11.86
CA GLY A 269 -10.45 -14.96 11.04
C GLY A 269 -10.28 -15.60 9.68
N VAL A 270 -9.45 -14.99 8.86
CA VAL A 270 -9.13 -15.42 7.50
C VAL A 270 -7.66 -15.79 7.43
N ILE A 271 -7.33 -16.89 6.76
CA ILE A 271 -5.94 -17.29 6.50
C ILE A 271 -5.31 -16.24 5.58
N SER A 272 -4.41 -15.42 6.14
CA SER A 272 -3.67 -14.34 5.47
C SER A 272 -2.35 -14.81 4.87
N GLY A 273 -1.85 -15.96 5.32
CA GLY A 273 -0.60 -16.53 4.83
C GLY A 273 -0.48 -18.03 5.09
N VAL A 274 0.12 -18.74 4.15
CA VAL A 274 0.40 -20.18 4.27
C VAL A 274 1.88 -20.40 4.04
N LYS A 275 2.56 -21.01 5.01
CA LYS A 275 3.99 -21.34 4.99
C LYS A 275 4.21 -22.77 5.48
N GLU A 276 5.40 -23.31 5.23
CA GLU A 276 5.74 -24.66 5.67
C GLU A 276 5.65 -24.87 7.19
N TRP A 277 5.83 -23.82 8.00
CA TRP A 277 5.74 -23.87 9.46
C TRP A 277 4.34 -23.61 10.03
N GLY A 278 3.37 -23.21 9.19
CA GLY A 278 1.99 -22.98 9.65
C GLY A 278 1.19 -21.96 8.84
N LEU A 279 0.06 -21.58 9.44
CA LEU A 279 -0.92 -20.64 8.88
C LEU A 279 -0.84 -19.32 9.63
N TYR A 280 -0.74 -18.22 8.90
CA TYR A 280 -1.04 -16.90 9.46
C TYR A 280 -2.54 -16.65 9.33
N VAL A 281 -3.16 -16.22 10.41
CA VAL A 281 -4.60 -15.93 10.46
C VAL A 281 -4.80 -14.51 10.93
N GLU A 282 -5.47 -13.71 10.11
CA GLU A 282 -5.90 -12.35 10.43
C GLU A 282 -7.33 -12.39 10.97
N LEU A 283 -7.58 -11.81 12.14
CA LEU A 283 -8.88 -11.78 12.78
C LEU A 283 -9.83 -10.80 12.07
N ASP A 284 -11.09 -11.18 11.87
CA ASP A 284 -12.08 -10.35 11.16
C ASP A 284 -12.37 -9.04 11.92
N GLU A 285 -12.45 -9.11 13.25
CA GLU A 285 -12.89 -7.98 14.08
C GLU A 285 -11.84 -6.86 14.22
N ASN A 286 -10.56 -7.20 14.28
CA ASN A 286 -9.52 -6.25 14.69
C ASN A 286 -8.27 -6.30 13.80
N LYS A 287 -8.26 -7.16 12.77
CA LYS A 287 -7.15 -7.34 11.84
C LYS A 287 -5.81 -7.69 12.52
N CYS A 288 -5.86 -8.19 13.75
CA CYS A 288 -4.69 -8.73 14.40
C CYS A 288 -4.32 -10.08 13.79
N GLU A 289 -3.04 -10.28 13.50
CA GLU A 289 -2.55 -11.49 12.85
C GLU A 289 -1.76 -12.36 13.85
N GLY A 290 -2.01 -13.65 13.85
CA GLY A 290 -1.28 -14.64 14.63
C GLY A 290 -0.93 -15.88 13.82
N LEU A 291 -0.05 -16.72 14.39
CA LEU A 291 0.45 -17.94 13.78
C LEU A 291 -0.22 -19.17 14.38
N VAL A 292 -0.85 -19.99 13.54
CA VAL A 292 -1.20 -21.38 13.83
C VAL A 292 -0.06 -22.26 13.36
N LYS A 293 0.72 -22.81 14.28
CA LYS A 293 1.83 -23.71 13.93
C LYS A 293 1.28 -24.99 13.33
N ILE A 294 1.89 -25.50 12.26
CA ILE A 294 1.47 -26.76 11.63
C ILE A 294 1.44 -27.91 12.62
N SER A 295 2.41 -27.97 13.55
CA SER A 295 2.49 -28.97 14.60
C SER A 295 1.36 -28.88 15.65
N SER A 296 0.60 -27.77 15.69
CA SER A 296 -0.54 -27.58 16.59
C SER A 296 -1.87 -28.02 15.97
N ILE A 297 -1.90 -28.28 14.66
CA ILE A 297 -3.08 -28.78 13.95
C ILE A 297 -3.18 -30.27 14.25
N LYS A 298 -4.14 -30.61 15.11
CA LYS A 298 -4.37 -31.99 15.52
C LYS A 298 -5.20 -32.72 14.47
N ASN A 299 -5.27 -34.04 14.56
CA ASN A 299 -6.07 -34.99 13.76
C ASN A 299 -5.41 -35.54 12.51
N ASP A 300 -4.28 -34.98 12.01
CA ASP A 300 -3.56 -35.52 10.85
C ASP A 300 -2.10 -35.05 10.82
N HIS A 301 -1.32 -35.63 9.91
CA HIS A 301 -0.03 -35.12 9.51
C HIS A 301 -0.25 -34.15 8.34
N TYR A 302 0.11 -32.89 8.50
CA TYR A 302 -0.13 -31.84 7.51
C TYR A 302 1.13 -31.53 6.74
N ILE A 303 1.01 -31.39 5.41
CA ILE A 303 2.12 -31.11 4.49
C ILE A 303 1.83 -29.81 3.75
N TYR A 304 2.84 -28.95 3.66
CA TYR A 304 2.79 -27.73 2.87
C TYR A 304 2.97 -28.02 1.39
N ASN A 305 2.09 -27.46 0.57
CA ASN A 305 2.18 -27.51 -0.90
C ASN A 305 2.44 -26.08 -1.42
N GLU A 306 3.67 -25.85 -1.87
CA GLU A 306 4.12 -24.57 -2.37
C GLU A 306 3.35 -24.10 -3.62
N LYS A 307 3.07 -25.03 -4.55
CA LYS A 307 2.39 -24.70 -5.82
C LYS A 307 0.97 -24.17 -5.62
N THR A 308 0.27 -24.67 -4.61
CA THR A 308 -1.12 -24.28 -4.32
C THR A 308 -1.25 -23.37 -3.10
N HIS A 309 -0.13 -22.94 -2.50
CA HIS A 309 -0.10 -22.16 -1.27
C HIS A 309 -1.07 -22.67 -0.21
N SER A 310 -0.98 -23.99 0.07
CA SER A 310 -1.92 -24.67 0.96
C SER A 310 -1.23 -25.66 1.89
N ILE A 311 -1.86 -25.94 3.01
CA ILE A 311 -1.51 -27.04 3.91
C ILE A 311 -2.57 -28.12 3.78
N ILE A 312 -2.14 -29.38 3.53
CA ILE A 312 -3.05 -30.49 3.23
C ILE A 312 -2.78 -31.65 4.20
N GLY A 313 -3.83 -32.15 4.84
CA GLY A 313 -3.77 -33.34 5.69
C GLY A 313 -3.49 -34.60 4.86
N PHE A 314 -2.54 -35.41 5.32
CA PHE A 314 -2.12 -36.62 4.62
C PHE A 314 -3.24 -37.65 4.50
N ARG A 315 -3.94 -37.94 5.60
CA ARG A 315 -5.04 -38.93 5.68
C ARG A 315 -6.39 -38.28 5.39
N THR A 316 -6.70 -37.20 6.07
CA THR A 316 -8.03 -36.56 6.03
C THR A 316 -8.30 -35.79 4.75
N LYS A 317 -7.24 -35.45 3.98
CA LYS A 317 -7.30 -34.57 2.80
C LYS A 317 -7.90 -33.18 3.10
N ILE A 318 -8.07 -32.82 4.37
CA ILE A 318 -8.49 -31.47 4.77
C ILE A 318 -7.45 -30.49 4.27
N LYS A 319 -7.90 -29.45 3.58
CA LYS A 319 -7.07 -28.45 2.96
C LYS A 319 -7.29 -27.08 3.59
N TYR A 320 -6.21 -26.45 4.01
CA TYR A 320 -6.20 -25.05 4.45
C TYR A 320 -5.55 -24.19 3.37
N VAL A 321 -6.29 -23.20 2.89
CA VAL A 321 -5.86 -22.32 1.79
C VAL A 321 -5.92 -20.86 2.21
N LEU A 322 -5.14 -20.05 1.51
CA LEU A 322 -5.19 -18.59 1.66
C LEU A 322 -6.62 -18.09 1.40
N GLY A 323 -7.09 -17.13 2.20
CA GLY A 323 -8.44 -16.56 2.10
C GLY A 323 -9.55 -17.38 2.79
N GLN A 324 -9.27 -18.59 3.25
CA GLN A 324 -10.26 -19.43 3.94
C GLN A 324 -10.57 -18.87 5.32
N LYS A 325 -11.88 -18.81 5.67
CA LYS A 325 -12.33 -18.50 7.02
C LYS A 325 -12.09 -19.68 7.96
N VAL A 326 -11.56 -19.38 9.13
CA VAL A 326 -11.27 -20.36 10.18
C VAL A 326 -11.65 -19.80 11.53
N LYS A 327 -12.03 -20.70 12.45
CA LYS A 327 -12.21 -20.36 13.85
C LYS A 327 -10.94 -20.68 14.61
N ILE A 328 -10.45 -19.73 15.37
CA ILE A 328 -9.21 -19.87 16.16
C ILE A 328 -9.45 -19.53 17.61
N LYS A 329 -8.55 -20.02 18.46
CA LYS A 329 -8.45 -19.62 19.85
C LYS A 329 -7.05 -19.06 20.10
N ILE A 330 -6.95 -17.95 20.82
CA ILE A 330 -5.65 -17.38 21.20
C ILE A 330 -5.01 -18.30 22.24
N LYS A 331 -3.87 -18.88 21.87
CA LYS A 331 -3.13 -19.80 22.74
C LYS A 331 -2.15 -19.05 23.64
N ASN A 332 -1.42 -18.11 23.05
CA ASN A 332 -0.35 -17.37 23.73
C ASN A 332 -0.11 -16.01 23.07
N SER A 333 0.31 -15.05 23.89
CA SER A 333 0.76 -13.74 23.48
C SER A 333 2.17 -13.51 24.01
N ASN A 334 3.12 -13.21 23.14
CA ASN A 334 4.51 -12.92 23.52
C ASN A 334 4.89 -11.52 23.04
N LEU A 335 4.93 -10.57 23.96
CA LEU A 335 5.18 -9.17 23.67
C LEU A 335 6.64 -8.92 23.21
N GLU A 336 7.62 -9.61 23.82
CA GLU A 336 9.04 -9.46 23.46
C GLU A 336 9.32 -9.90 22.02
N LYS A 337 8.74 -11.06 21.63
CA LYS A 337 8.85 -11.58 20.26
C LYS A 337 7.84 -10.96 19.30
N ARG A 338 6.92 -10.14 19.79
CA ARG A 338 5.81 -9.56 19.02
C ARG A 338 5.03 -10.63 18.25
N GLN A 339 4.71 -11.74 18.93
CA GLN A 339 4.06 -12.92 18.35
C GLN A 339 2.79 -13.28 19.08
N LEU A 340 1.78 -13.66 18.27
CA LEU A 340 0.53 -14.27 18.73
C LEU A 340 0.49 -15.71 18.22
N ASP A 341 0.37 -16.66 19.13
CA ASP A 341 0.15 -18.07 18.78
C ASP A 341 -1.35 -18.40 18.87
N PHE A 342 -1.87 -18.91 17.79
CA PHE A 342 -3.26 -19.35 17.67
C PHE A 342 -3.34 -20.88 17.55
N ILE A 343 -4.51 -21.44 17.86
CA ILE A 343 -4.86 -22.83 17.55
C ILE A 343 -6.22 -22.86 16.84
N LEU A 344 -6.39 -23.79 15.91
CA LEU A 344 -7.68 -24.03 15.25
C LEU A 344 -8.65 -24.68 16.25
N VAL A 345 -9.95 -24.30 16.14
CA VAL A 345 -11.04 -24.80 17.01
C VAL A 345 -12.10 -25.49 16.17
#